data_1b41027723e905cd8c2c2dc67c5e06a2
#
_entry.id   1b41027723e905cd8c2c2dc67c5e06a2
#
_cell.length_a   1.000
_cell.length_b   1.000
_cell.length_c   1.000
_cell.angle_alpha   90.00
_cell.angle_beta   90.00
_cell.angle_gamma   90.00
#
_symmetry.space_group_name_H-M   'P 1'
#
loop_
_entity.id
_entity.type
_entity.pdbx_description
1 polymer ?
#
loop_
_entity_poly.entity_id
_entity_poly.type
_entity_poly.pdbx_seq_one_letter_code
_entity_poly.pdbx_strand_id
1 'polypeptide(L)'
;MAATSATEIPKSPYSVLFSIPGTKAFCASGALARLPMSMMSLGIILALNHLYDNWTIAGVMSAAYVLSTAAVTPLYARLFDRFGQRKVGSVVLVVQIIAMLGFAFAALVRVPIPLLFALAVVMGLTQFSFGALVRTRWTYVLDRTGNGSLLNTAYALESAIDEIVFIFGPILAAFLAASVHPVSQLFVPTIACAIGGTVFFALRDTQPPVVREITVVSASSDDADVRLAVDGNTGNNGGANSVQQDKQQDKLTVAQLKSNDNRKKRNVLTYAGVIPLLMVFIVFNMSFTAFDTSMTAVMKALHLDSLLGVQLAMLAVGSCIGALVFGTRELKGSRWCHMITFLAIITVGFFIIHMCQGNLIMMGVFEILTGLTVSSVFASGNLVMKETVPEESLTEGLAWVSTAGTIGASFGSMTTGIMLDHFSPDISLMLPWIFVLASIPFALIGWAVTRRSVSLHS
;
A
#
# COMPACT_ATOMS: atom_id res chain seq x y z
N MET A 1 -56.32 6.54 18.35
CA MET A 1 -55.48 5.70 17.48
C MET A 1 -54.10 6.35 17.43
N ALA A 2 -53.15 5.84 18.22
CA ALA A 2 -51.78 6.31 18.21
C ALA A 2 -51.00 5.56 17.09
N ALA A 3 -50.51 6.30 16.14
CA ALA A 3 -49.64 5.75 15.10
C ALA A 3 -48.29 5.34 15.74
N THR A 4 -48.05 4.05 15.79
CA THR A 4 -46.78 3.46 16.21
C THR A 4 -45.72 3.90 15.18
N SER A 5 -44.84 4.81 15.57
CA SER A 5 -43.64 5.13 14.82
C SER A 5 -42.78 3.88 14.77
N ALA A 6 -42.68 3.25 13.59
CA ALA A 6 -41.73 2.19 13.35
C ALA A 6 -40.30 2.74 13.61
N THR A 7 -39.68 2.22 14.68
CA THR A 7 -38.26 2.47 14.97
C THR A 7 -37.45 1.94 13.80
N GLU A 8 -36.98 2.82 12.90
CA GLU A 8 -36.03 2.43 11.85
C GLU A 8 -34.78 1.88 12.53
N ILE A 9 -34.51 0.61 12.32
CA ILE A 9 -33.26 -0.03 12.73
C ILE A 9 -32.12 0.78 12.10
N PRO A 10 -31.16 1.30 12.88
CA PRO A 10 -30.08 2.10 12.33
C PRO A 10 -29.32 1.28 11.27
N LYS A 11 -29.33 1.75 10.03
CA LYS A 11 -28.65 1.10 8.91
C LYS A 11 -27.15 1.01 9.23
N SER A 12 -26.55 -0.17 9.08
CA SER A 12 -25.11 -0.34 9.21
C SER A 12 -24.37 0.71 8.36
N PRO A 13 -23.29 1.35 8.86
CA PRO A 13 -22.50 2.31 8.09
C PRO A 13 -22.07 1.78 6.71
N TYR A 14 -21.76 0.49 6.62
CA TYR A 14 -21.43 -0.17 5.36
C TYR A 14 -22.62 -0.26 4.39
N SER A 15 -23.84 -0.45 4.90
CA SER A 15 -25.02 -0.46 4.04
C SER A 15 -25.30 0.91 3.44
N VAL A 16 -24.98 1.98 4.17
CA VAL A 16 -25.08 3.37 3.67
C VAL A 16 -24.04 3.62 2.59
N LEU A 17 -22.79 3.19 2.77
CA LEU A 17 -21.73 3.30 1.75
C LEU A 17 -22.17 2.63 0.44
N PHE A 18 -22.71 1.43 0.51
CA PHE A 18 -23.14 0.67 -0.68
C PHE A 18 -24.51 1.07 -1.22
N SER A 19 -25.25 1.97 -0.57
CA SER A 19 -26.47 2.57 -1.10
C SER A 19 -26.19 3.72 -2.07
N ILE A 20 -24.99 4.31 -2.02
CA ILE A 20 -24.59 5.39 -2.92
C ILE A 20 -24.34 4.83 -4.33
N PRO A 21 -24.94 5.42 -5.39
CA PRO A 21 -24.77 4.94 -6.75
C PRO A 21 -23.31 4.86 -7.20
N GLY A 22 -22.93 3.76 -7.84
CA GLY A 22 -21.59 3.53 -8.40
C GLY A 22 -20.54 3.02 -7.41
N THR A 23 -20.77 3.08 -6.07
CA THR A 23 -19.79 2.66 -5.07
C THR A 23 -19.49 1.17 -5.11
N LYS A 24 -20.51 0.32 -5.25
CA LYS A 24 -20.31 -1.13 -5.41
C LYS A 24 -19.46 -1.46 -6.63
N ALA A 25 -19.71 -0.77 -7.75
CA ALA A 25 -19.03 -1.04 -9.00
C ALA A 25 -17.54 -0.63 -8.93
N PHE A 26 -17.22 0.58 -8.45
CA PHE A 26 -15.80 0.97 -8.37
C PHE A 26 -15.04 0.21 -7.28
N CYS A 27 -15.69 -0.15 -6.18
CA CYS A 27 -15.08 -0.93 -5.10
C CYS A 27 -14.74 -2.36 -5.59
N ALA A 28 -15.72 -3.07 -6.20
CA ALA A 28 -15.51 -4.42 -6.71
C ALA A 28 -14.51 -4.46 -7.88
N SER A 29 -14.64 -3.53 -8.84
CA SER A 29 -13.70 -3.45 -9.97
C SER A 29 -12.28 -3.07 -9.52
N GLY A 30 -12.16 -2.18 -8.54
CA GLY A 30 -10.89 -1.82 -7.93
C GLY A 30 -10.26 -2.98 -7.16
N ALA A 31 -11.05 -3.78 -6.44
CA ALA A 31 -10.57 -5.00 -5.77
C ALA A 31 -10.02 -6.02 -6.77
N LEU A 32 -10.75 -6.27 -7.86
CA LEU A 32 -10.31 -7.18 -8.92
C LEU A 32 -9.02 -6.68 -9.60
N ALA A 33 -8.91 -5.38 -9.85
CA ALA A 33 -7.74 -4.77 -10.48
C ALA A 33 -6.49 -4.76 -9.58
N ARG A 34 -6.62 -5.02 -8.28
CA ARG A 34 -5.50 -5.12 -7.31
C ARG A 34 -4.84 -6.50 -7.27
N LEU A 35 -5.41 -7.54 -7.87
CA LEU A 35 -4.85 -8.90 -7.83
C LEU A 35 -3.37 -8.97 -8.26
N PRO A 36 -2.88 -8.23 -9.29
CA PRO A 36 -1.46 -8.24 -9.61
C PRO A 36 -0.55 -7.81 -8.45
N MET A 37 -1.02 -6.91 -7.58
CA MET A 37 -0.22 -6.40 -6.46
C MET A 37 0.15 -7.52 -5.48
N SER A 38 -0.71 -8.51 -5.28
CA SER A 38 -0.49 -9.63 -4.35
C SER A 38 0.05 -10.89 -5.02
N MET A 39 -0.24 -11.09 -6.32
CA MET A 39 0.08 -12.33 -7.02
C MET A 39 1.38 -12.27 -7.83
N MET A 40 1.73 -11.09 -8.39
CA MET A 40 2.73 -11.03 -9.44
C MET A 40 4.16 -11.32 -8.94
N SER A 41 4.54 -10.79 -7.77
CA SER A 41 5.87 -11.04 -7.19
C SER A 41 6.11 -12.54 -6.94
N LEU A 42 5.19 -13.20 -6.24
CA LEU A 42 5.23 -14.64 -6.00
C LEU A 42 5.07 -15.42 -7.31
N GLY A 43 4.19 -14.97 -8.20
CA GLY A 43 3.96 -15.57 -9.51
C GLY A 43 5.21 -15.61 -10.39
N ILE A 44 6.02 -14.54 -10.37
CA ILE A 44 7.32 -14.50 -11.04
C ILE A 44 8.27 -15.55 -10.44
N ILE A 45 8.35 -15.63 -9.12
CA ILE A 45 9.21 -16.58 -8.42
C ILE A 45 8.82 -18.02 -8.78
N LEU A 46 7.55 -18.37 -8.68
CA LEU A 46 7.03 -19.70 -9.00
C LEU A 46 7.29 -20.09 -10.47
N ALA A 47 6.94 -19.17 -11.40
CA ALA A 47 7.11 -19.43 -12.83
C ALA A 47 8.56 -19.62 -13.21
N LEU A 48 9.44 -18.71 -12.81
CA LEU A 48 10.83 -18.74 -13.22
C LEU A 48 11.64 -19.85 -12.56
N ASN A 49 11.35 -20.14 -11.29
CA ASN A 49 11.97 -21.28 -10.65
C ASN A 49 11.56 -22.59 -11.32
N HIS A 50 10.28 -22.73 -11.72
CA HIS A 50 9.84 -23.92 -12.46
C HIS A 50 10.49 -24.03 -13.84
N LEU A 51 10.66 -22.88 -14.57
CA LEU A 51 11.16 -22.88 -15.94
C LEU A 51 12.67 -23.03 -16.04
N TYR A 52 13.43 -22.48 -15.08
CA TYR A 52 14.89 -22.36 -15.14
C TYR A 52 15.59 -23.10 -14.00
N ASP A 53 14.85 -23.63 -13.03
CA ASP A 53 15.35 -24.29 -11.81
C ASP A 53 16.44 -23.47 -11.11
N ASN A 54 16.21 -22.15 -11.03
CA ASN A 54 17.17 -21.19 -10.50
C ASN A 54 16.45 -20.15 -9.65
N TRP A 55 16.70 -20.18 -8.34
CA TRP A 55 16.08 -19.29 -7.38
C TRP A 55 16.64 -17.86 -7.43
N THR A 56 17.92 -17.70 -7.75
CA THR A 56 18.55 -16.36 -7.91
C THR A 56 17.87 -15.60 -9.05
N ILE A 57 17.70 -16.22 -10.22
CA ILE A 57 17.02 -15.59 -11.36
C ILE A 57 15.60 -15.21 -10.97
N ALA A 58 14.86 -16.09 -10.33
CA ALA A 58 13.49 -15.87 -9.90
C ALA A 58 13.41 -14.70 -8.88
N GLY A 59 14.25 -14.69 -7.86
CA GLY A 59 14.29 -13.66 -6.81
C GLY A 59 14.73 -12.31 -7.33
N VAL A 60 15.80 -12.25 -8.14
CA VAL A 60 16.31 -10.99 -8.72
C VAL A 60 15.28 -10.38 -9.68
N MET A 61 14.59 -11.21 -10.47
CA MET A 61 13.57 -10.72 -11.42
C MET A 61 12.32 -10.20 -10.70
N SER A 62 11.87 -10.90 -9.64
CA SER A 62 10.82 -10.42 -8.75
C SER A 62 11.21 -9.10 -8.08
N ALA A 63 12.45 -9.01 -7.58
CA ALA A 63 12.98 -7.79 -6.97
C ALA A 63 13.00 -6.62 -7.97
N ALA A 64 13.43 -6.84 -9.21
CA ALA A 64 13.45 -5.82 -10.26
C ALA A 64 12.04 -5.31 -10.58
N TYR A 65 11.06 -6.20 -10.68
CA TYR A 65 9.65 -5.83 -10.85
C TYR A 65 9.15 -4.95 -9.71
N VAL A 66 9.34 -5.38 -8.46
CA VAL A 66 8.86 -4.66 -7.26
C VAL A 66 9.55 -3.31 -7.10
N LEU A 67 10.87 -3.25 -7.32
CA LEU A 67 11.64 -2.01 -7.23
C LEU A 67 11.23 -1.00 -8.33
N SER A 68 10.98 -1.49 -9.54
CA SER A 68 10.49 -0.67 -10.64
C SER A 68 9.12 -0.07 -10.33
N THR A 69 8.23 -0.84 -9.72
CA THR A 69 6.92 -0.37 -9.25
C THR A 69 7.06 0.74 -8.19
N ALA A 70 7.96 0.56 -7.23
CA ALA A 70 8.22 1.58 -6.21
C ALA A 70 8.70 2.91 -6.81
N ALA A 71 9.59 2.84 -7.81
CA ALA A 71 10.18 4.01 -8.44
C ALA A 71 9.13 4.90 -9.15
N VAL A 72 8.08 4.32 -9.73
CA VAL A 72 7.08 5.06 -10.51
C VAL A 72 5.82 5.45 -9.73
N THR A 73 5.58 4.86 -8.57
CA THR A 73 4.37 5.12 -7.77
C THR A 73 4.13 6.61 -7.50
N PRO A 74 5.12 7.43 -7.07
CA PRO A 74 4.91 8.86 -6.87
C PRO A 74 4.64 9.63 -8.16
N LEU A 75 5.22 9.19 -9.28
CA LEU A 75 5.01 9.78 -10.58
C LEU A 75 3.56 9.60 -11.04
N TYR A 76 3.02 8.39 -10.92
CA TYR A 76 1.63 8.12 -11.26
C TYR A 76 0.65 8.90 -10.39
N ALA A 77 0.89 9.04 -9.09
CA ALA A 77 0.05 9.87 -8.22
C ALA A 77 -0.07 11.30 -8.78
N ARG A 78 1.06 11.94 -9.11
CA ARG A 78 1.08 13.29 -9.71
C ARG A 78 0.39 13.36 -11.09
N LEU A 79 0.58 12.33 -11.93
CA LEU A 79 -0.06 12.27 -13.25
C LEU A 79 -1.58 12.14 -13.12
N PHE A 80 -2.07 11.32 -12.18
CA PHE A 80 -3.51 11.18 -11.92
C PHE A 80 -4.13 12.47 -11.39
N ASP A 81 -3.46 13.18 -10.51
CA ASP A 81 -3.94 14.47 -9.97
C ASP A 81 -3.97 15.54 -11.07
N ARG A 82 -2.94 15.60 -11.91
CA ARG A 82 -2.80 16.63 -12.95
C ARG A 82 -3.69 16.41 -14.17
N PHE A 83 -3.82 15.17 -14.64
CA PHE A 83 -4.49 14.85 -15.91
C PHE A 83 -5.79 14.04 -15.74
N GLY A 84 -6.12 13.64 -14.51
CA GLY A 84 -7.31 12.88 -14.15
C GLY A 84 -7.15 11.37 -14.30
N GLN A 85 -7.86 10.64 -13.43
CA GLN A 85 -7.76 9.18 -13.31
C GLN A 85 -8.03 8.45 -14.62
N ARG A 86 -9.08 8.85 -15.35
CA ARG A 86 -9.47 8.14 -16.58
C ARG A 86 -8.46 8.31 -17.70
N LYS A 87 -8.04 9.55 -17.96
CA LYS A 87 -7.16 9.85 -19.11
C LYS A 87 -5.81 9.14 -18.97
N VAL A 88 -5.17 9.27 -17.81
CA VAL A 88 -3.90 8.61 -17.51
C VAL A 88 -4.10 7.12 -17.32
N GLY A 89 -5.08 6.71 -16.50
CA GLY A 89 -5.28 5.32 -16.13
C GLY A 89 -5.65 4.43 -17.30
N SER A 90 -6.48 4.88 -18.24
CA SER A 90 -6.82 4.06 -19.41
C SER A 90 -5.60 3.79 -20.30
N VAL A 91 -4.73 4.79 -20.51
CA VAL A 91 -3.52 4.61 -21.33
C VAL A 91 -2.54 3.70 -20.61
N VAL A 92 -2.24 3.98 -19.34
CA VAL A 92 -1.27 3.19 -18.56
C VAL A 92 -1.79 1.75 -18.36
N LEU A 93 -3.09 1.54 -18.14
CA LEU A 93 -3.68 0.20 -18.03
C LEU A 93 -3.44 -0.63 -19.30
N VAL A 94 -3.65 -0.06 -20.48
CA VAL A 94 -3.39 -0.78 -21.74
C VAL A 94 -1.92 -1.18 -21.84
N VAL A 95 -0.99 -0.26 -21.57
CA VAL A 95 0.43 -0.54 -21.58
C VAL A 95 0.81 -1.58 -20.54
N GLN A 96 0.25 -1.50 -19.34
CA GLN A 96 0.44 -2.48 -18.26
C GLN A 96 -0.03 -3.89 -18.68
N ILE A 97 -1.24 -4.01 -19.26
CA ILE A 97 -1.76 -5.30 -19.71
C ILE A 97 -0.86 -5.90 -20.79
N ILE A 98 -0.42 -5.07 -21.77
CA ILE A 98 0.50 -5.51 -22.81
C ILE A 98 1.84 -5.98 -22.21
N ALA A 99 2.39 -5.24 -21.25
CA ALA A 99 3.64 -5.60 -20.58
C ALA A 99 3.51 -6.91 -19.79
N MET A 100 2.41 -7.08 -19.05
CA MET A 100 2.13 -8.29 -18.26
C MET A 100 1.92 -9.51 -19.16
N LEU A 101 1.11 -9.39 -20.22
CA LEU A 101 0.94 -10.46 -21.22
C LEU A 101 2.26 -10.75 -21.94
N GLY A 102 3.00 -9.72 -22.32
CA GLY A 102 4.31 -9.87 -22.95
C GLY A 102 5.27 -10.66 -22.08
N PHE A 103 5.34 -10.35 -20.79
CA PHE A 103 6.14 -11.11 -19.81
C PHE A 103 5.65 -12.57 -19.67
N ALA A 104 4.33 -12.78 -19.52
CA ALA A 104 3.76 -14.10 -19.36
C ALA A 104 3.99 -15.00 -20.60
N PHE A 105 3.81 -14.48 -21.82
CA PHE A 105 4.11 -15.19 -23.05
C PHE A 105 5.62 -15.43 -23.24
N ALA A 106 6.46 -14.42 -22.93
CA ALA A 106 7.89 -14.56 -23.00
C ALA A 106 8.41 -15.66 -22.06
N ALA A 107 7.86 -15.73 -20.84
CA ALA A 107 8.15 -16.82 -19.91
C ALA A 107 7.69 -18.18 -20.46
N LEU A 108 6.47 -18.24 -21.03
CA LEU A 108 5.92 -19.48 -21.60
C LEU A 108 6.79 -20.05 -22.73
N VAL A 109 7.31 -19.19 -23.64
CA VAL A 109 8.19 -19.60 -24.75
C VAL A 109 9.67 -19.64 -24.37
N ARG A 110 10.02 -19.40 -23.11
CA ARG A 110 11.39 -19.44 -22.56
C ARG A 110 12.37 -18.57 -23.33
N VAL A 111 12.02 -17.30 -23.53
CA VAL A 111 12.94 -16.34 -24.15
C VAL A 111 14.21 -16.14 -23.30
N PRO A 112 15.31 -15.60 -23.87
CA PRO A 112 16.52 -15.34 -23.12
C PRO A 112 16.29 -14.48 -21.87
N ILE A 113 16.94 -14.83 -20.76
CA ILE A 113 16.78 -14.20 -19.44
C ILE A 113 16.92 -12.66 -19.46
N PRO A 114 17.88 -12.05 -20.20
CA PRO A 114 17.99 -10.60 -20.26
C PRO A 114 16.72 -9.92 -20.83
N LEU A 115 16.03 -10.55 -21.78
CA LEU A 115 14.78 -10.03 -22.33
C LEU A 115 13.64 -10.15 -21.31
N LEU A 116 13.56 -11.28 -20.59
CA LEU A 116 12.59 -11.42 -19.48
C LEU A 116 12.83 -10.37 -18.40
N PHE A 117 14.09 -10.11 -18.07
CA PHE A 117 14.44 -9.08 -17.09
C PHE A 117 13.97 -7.68 -17.54
N ALA A 118 14.23 -7.31 -18.80
CA ALA A 118 13.74 -6.06 -19.35
C ALA A 118 12.21 -5.97 -19.32
N LEU A 119 11.50 -7.06 -19.65
CA LEU A 119 10.04 -7.11 -19.59
C LEU A 119 9.53 -7.00 -18.14
N ALA A 120 10.18 -7.62 -17.15
CA ALA A 120 9.83 -7.50 -15.74
C ALA A 120 9.96 -6.05 -15.24
N VAL A 121 11.04 -5.36 -15.64
CA VAL A 121 11.22 -3.93 -15.34
C VAL A 121 10.12 -3.10 -16.01
N VAL A 122 9.83 -3.30 -17.29
CA VAL A 122 8.75 -2.57 -17.99
C VAL A 122 7.39 -2.82 -17.33
N MET A 123 7.11 -4.07 -16.95
CA MET A 123 5.89 -4.44 -16.24
C MET A 123 5.79 -3.71 -14.90
N GLY A 124 6.88 -3.63 -14.12
CA GLY A 124 6.93 -2.87 -12.88
C GLY A 124 6.76 -1.36 -13.09
N LEU A 125 7.41 -0.80 -14.12
CA LEU A 125 7.29 0.62 -14.46
C LEU A 125 5.89 1.03 -14.93
N THR A 126 5.05 0.09 -15.33
CA THR A 126 3.65 0.35 -15.73
C THR A 126 2.65 0.10 -14.62
N GLN A 127 3.09 -0.45 -13.49
CA GLN A 127 2.24 -0.74 -12.33
C GLN A 127 1.89 0.53 -11.57
N PHE A 128 0.61 0.71 -11.25
CA PHE A 128 0.12 1.82 -10.40
C PHE A 128 -0.86 1.33 -9.34
N SER A 129 -1.10 2.15 -8.31
CA SER A 129 -1.92 1.76 -7.15
C SER A 129 -3.41 1.99 -7.39
N PHE A 130 -4.17 0.95 -7.71
CA PHE A 130 -5.63 1.00 -7.71
C PHE A 130 -6.21 1.32 -6.32
N GLY A 131 -5.57 0.87 -5.24
CA GLY A 131 -6.00 1.17 -3.87
C GLY A 131 -6.04 2.67 -3.56
N ALA A 132 -5.03 3.41 -4.04
CA ALA A 132 -5.01 4.87 -3.91
C ALA A 132 -6.13 5.53 -4.72
N LEU A 133 -6.35 5.08 -5.96
CA LEU A 133 -7.40 5.63 -6.82
C LEU A 133 -8.81 5.40 -6.27
N VAL A 134 -9.07 4.22 -5.69
CA VAL A 134 -10.36 3.90 -5.05
C VAL A 134 -10.58 4.78 -3.82
N ARG A 135 -9.58 4.97 -2.96
CA ARG A 135 -9.67 5.86 -1.79
C ARG A 135 -9.96 7.30 -2.19
N THR A 136 -9.32 7.80 -3.26
CA THR A 136 -9.62 9.12 -3.82
C THR A 136 -11.05 9.23 -4.33
N ARG A 137 -11.62 8.17 -4.95
CA ARG A 137 -13.03 8.14 -5.35
C ARG A 137 -13.97 8.16 -4.14
N TRP A 138 -13.66 7.41 -3.09
CA TRP A 138 -14.44 7.45 -1.85
C TRP A 138 -14.48 8.85 -1.26
N THR A 139 -13.33 9.53 -1.17
CA THR A 139 -13.28 10.92 -0.69
C THR A 139 -14.20 11.83 -1.51
N TYR A 140 -14.08 11.79 -2.83
CA TYR A 140 -14.89 12.62 -3.73
C TYR A 140 -16.39 12.33 -3.65
N VAL A 141 -16.78 11.05 -3.69
CA VAL A 141 -18.20 10.65 -3.67
C VAL A 141 -18.86 10.97 -2.34
N LEU A 142 -18.18 10.73 -1.22
CA LEU A 142 -18.72 11.01 0.12
C LEU A 142 -18.83 12.52 0.38
N ASP A 143 -17.89 13.33 -0.06
CA ASP A 143 -17.95 14.78 0.02
C ASP A 143 -19.14 15.31 -0.79
N ARG A 144 -19.26 14.90 -2.05
CA ARG A 144 -20.36 15.32 -2.94
C ARG A 144 -21.76 14.92 -2.45
N THR A 145 -21.86 13.81 -1.70
CA THR A 145 -23.16 13.29 -1.20
C THR A 145 -23.46 13.72 0.23
N GLY A 146 -22.62 14.58 0.84
CA GLY A 146 -22.79 15.05 2.22
C GLY A 146 -22.55 13.98 3.29
N ASN A 147 -21.90 12.86 2.93
CA ASN A 147 -21.63 11.71 3.81
C ASN A 147 -20.15 11.68 4.27
N GLY A 148 -19.47 12.82 4.36
CA GLY A 148 -18.05 12.91 4.74
C GLY A 148 -17.69 12.22 6.07
N SER A 149 -18.64 12.14 7.02
CA SER A 149 -18.45 11.41 8.28
C SER A 149 -18.17 9.90 8.11
N LEU A 150 -18.54 9.30 6.96
CA LEU A 150 -18.31 7.89 6.65
C LEU A 150 -16.95 7.62 6.01
N LEU A 151 -16.09 8.62 5.81
CA LEU A 151 -14.80 8.46 5.14
C LEU A 151 -13.90 7.45 5.86
N ASN A 152 -13.85 7.48 7.18
CA ASN A 152 -13.09 6.51 7.97
C ASN A 152 -13.61 5.08 7.78
N THR A 153 -14.94 4.90 7.69
CA THR A 153 -15.57 3.60 7.43
C THR A 153 -15.23 3.09 6.01
N ALA A 154 -15.24 3.98 5.03
CA ALA A 154 -14.86 3.65 3.65
C ALA A 154 -13.38 3.23 3.55
N TYR A 155 -12.49 3.93 4.26
CA TYR A 155 -11.06 3.57 4.29
C TYR A 155 -10.80 2.27 5.05
N ALA A 156 -11.54 2.00 6.12
CA ALA A 156 -11.49 0.71 6.82
C ALA A 156 -11.95 -0.45 5.91
N LEU A 157 -13.03 -0.24 5.14
CA LEU A 157 -13.48 -1.21 4.13
C LEU A 157 -12.39 -1.49 3.08
N GLU A 158 -11.75 -0.44 2.55
CA GLU A 158 -10.69 -0.60 1.55
C GLU A 158 -9.46 -1.32 2.12
N SER A 159 -9.13 -1.06 3.38
CA SER A 159 -8.06 -1.81 4.05
C SER A 159 -8.40 -3.28 4.24
N ALA A 160 -9.65 -3.60 4.59
CA ALA A 160 -10.10 -4.98 4.67
C ALA A 160 -10.08 -5.68 3.29
N ILE A 161 -10.41 -4.97 2.21
CA ILE A 161 -10.30 -5.50 0.85
C ILE A 161 -8.84 -5.76 0.48
N ASP A 162 -7.92 -4.85 0.82
CA ASP A 162 -6.48 -5.07 0.60
C ASP A 162 -6.00 -6.33 1.33
N GLU A 163 -6.39 -6.54 2.59
CA GLU A 163 -6.07 -7.76 3.34
C GLU A 163 -6.63 -9.02 2.66
N ILE A 164 -7.89 -8.98 2.20
CA ILE A 164 -8.49 -10.09 1.45
C ILE A 164 -7.69 -10.41 0.19
N VAL A 165 -7.29 -9.38 -0.57
CA VAL A 165 -6.47 -9.55 -1.79
C VAL A 165 -5.11 -10.14 -1.45
N PHE A 166 -4.47 -9.73 -0.35
CA PHE A 166 -3.18 -10.27 0.10
C PHE A 166 -3.29 -11.70 0.66
N ILE A 167 -4.44 -12.09 1.22
CA ILE A 167 -4.67 -13.47 1.66
C ILE A 167 -4.93 -14.38 0.44
N PHE A 168 -5.88 -14.01 -0.42
CA PHE A 168 -6.31 -14.86 -1.53
C PHE A 168 -5.35 -14.86 -2.70
N GLY A 169 -4.58 -13.79 -2.91
CA GLY A 169 -3.64 -13.68 -4.03
C GLY A 169 -2.56 -14.78 -4.02
N PRO A 170 -1.77 -14.95 -2.96
CA PRO A 170 -0.79 -16.02 -2.86
C PRO A 170 -1.41 -17.43 -2.95
N ILE A 171 -2.57 -17.66 -2.33
CA ILE A 171 -3.31 -18.94 -2.42
C ILE A 171 -3.63 -19.24 -3.89
N LEU A 172 -4.21 -18.26 -4.59
CA LEU A 172 -4.59 -18.41 -5.99
C LEU A 172 -3.36 -18.58 -6.89
N ALA A 173 -2.29 -17.85 -6.64
CA ALA A 173 -1.04 -17.97 -7.40
C ALA A 173 -0.42 -19.36 -7.25
N ALA A 174 -0.33 -19.87 -6.02
CA ALA A 174 0.19 -21.21 -5.73
C ALA A 174 -0.69 -22.30 -6.34
N PHE A 175 -2.02 -22.21 -6.16
CA PHE A 175 -2.97 -23.15 -6.75
C PHE A 175 -2.87 -23.20 -8.28
N LEU A 176 -2.81 -22.04 -8.93
CA LEU A 176 -2.71 -21.94 -10.40
C LEU A 176 -1.40 -22.55 -10.89
N ALA A 177 -0.28 -22.28 -10.22
CA ALA A 177 1.02 -22.81 -10.57
C ALA A 177 1.09 -24.34 -10.42
N ALA A 178 0.53 -24.88 -9.33
CA ALA A 178 0.59 -26.31 -9.02
C ALA A 178 -0.45 -27.14 -9.78
N SER A 179 -1.68 -26.61 -9.99
CA SER A 179 -2.82 -27.42 -10.45
C SER A 179 -3.27 -27.15 -11.87
N VAL A 180 -2.89 -25.99 -12.47
CA VAL A 180 -3.33 -25.61 -13.82
C VAL A 180 -2.16 -25.63 -14.79
N HIS A 181 -1.23 -24.69 -14.66
CA HIS A 181 -0.03 -24.61 -15.49
C HIS A 181 1.01 -23.73 -14.78
N PRO A 182 2.32 -24.06 -14.87
CA PRO A 182 3.38 -23.34 -14.17
C PRO A 182 3.52 -21.85 -14.45
N VAL A 183 2.86 -21.29 -15.46
CA VAL A 183 2.82 -19.85 -15.75
C VAL A 183 1.40 -19.26 -15.66
N SER A 184 0.38 -20.03 -15.32
CA SER A 184 -1.02 -19.55 -15.28
C SER A 184 -1.24 -18.43 -14.25
N GLN A 185 -0.48 -18.44 -13.16
CA GLN A 185 -0.47 -17.38 -12.14
C GLN A 185 0.04 -16.02 -12.64
N LEU A 186 0.60 -15.94 -13.85
CA LEU A 186 0.93 -14.67 -14.51
C LEU A 186 -0.22 -14.15 -15.38
N PHE A 187 -1.02 -15.06 -15.97
CA PHE A 187 -2.14 -14.69 -16.85
C PHE A 187 -3.38 -14.27 -16.06
N VAL A 188 -3.74 -14.98 -15.00
CA VAL A 188 -4.97 -14.73 -14.25
C VAL A 188 -5.02 -13.33 -13.63
N PRO A 189 -3.99 -12.84 -12.91
CA PRO A 189 -4.00 -11.47 -12.39
C PRO A 189 -4.00 -10.43 -13.52
N THR A 190 -3.41 -10.74 -14.67
CA THR A 190 -3.45 -9.86 -15.85
C THR A 190 -4.87 -9.70 -16.38
N ILE A 191 -5.60 -10.81 -16.53
CA ILE A 191 -6.99 -10.80 -16.97
C ILE A 191 -7.88 -10.06 -15.94
N ALA A 192 -7.68 -10.33 -14.68
CA ALA A 192 -8.39 -9.67 -13.59
C ALA A 192 -8.16 -8.14 -13.59
N CYS A 193 -6.91 -7.72 -13.76
CA CYS A 193 -6.54 -6.32 -13.89
C CYS A 193 -7.17 -5.68 -15.15
N ALA A 194 -7.17 -6.39 -16.28
CA ALA A 194 -7.78 -5.92 -17.51
C ALA A 194 -9.29 -5.68 -17.34
N ILE A 195 -10.02 -6.65 -16.79
CA ILE A 195 -11.47 -6.55 -16.56
C ILE A 195 -11.74 -5.47 -15.50
N GLY A 196 -11.13 -5.58 -14.32
CA GLY A 196 -11.35 -4.67 -13.21
C GLY A 196 -10.95 -3.23 -13.56
N GLY A 197 -9.78 -3.03 -14.15
CA GLY A 197 -9.29 -1.71 -14.54
C GLY A 197 -10.15 -1.05 -15.63
N THR A 198 -10.58 -1.82 -16.63
CA THR A 198 -11.46 -1.30 -17.70
C THR A 198 -12.80 -0.85 -17.13
N VAL A 199 -13.45 -1.67 -16.31
CA VAL A 199 -14.69 -1.31 -15.63
C VAL A 199 -14.46 -0.10 -14.73
N PHE A 200 -13.41 -0.08 -13.94
CA PHE A 200 -13.07 1.03 -13.05
C PHE A 200 -12.96 2.36 -13.81
N PHE A 201 -12.19 2.44 -14.89
CA PHE A 201 -12.02 3.67 -15.65
C PHE A 201 -13.22 4.01 -16.53
N ALA A 202 -14.14 3.06 -16.82
CA ALA A 202 -15.39 3.33 -17.49
C ALA A 202 -16.41 4.09 -16.63
N LEU A 203 -16.36 3.94 -15.29
CA LEU A 203 -17.22 4.62 -14.32
C LEU A 203 -16.86 6.11 -14.22
N ARG A 204 -17.62 6.97 -14.92
CA ARG A 204 -17.33 8.41 -15.03
C ARG A 204 -17.85 9.22 -13.82
N ASP A 205 -19.02 8.89 -13.32
CA ASP A 205 -19.75 9.68 -12.33
C ASP A 205 -19.09 9.71 -10.94
N THR A 206 -18.24 8.73 -10.68
CA THR A 206 -17.51 8.60 -9.41
C THR A 206 -16.07 9.12 -9.46
N GLN A 207 -15.62 9.66 -10.61
CA GLN A 207 -14.28 10.15 -10.76
C GLN A 207 -14.13 11.56 -10.18
N PRO A 208 -13.08 11.83 -9.37
CA PRO A 208 -12.78 13.18 -8.92
C PRO A 208 -12.43 14.09 -10.13
N PRO A 209 -12.79 15.38 -10.08
CA PRO A 209 -12.38 16.34 -11.09
C PRO A 209 -10.86 16.49 -11.09
N VAL A 210 -10.32 16.93 -12.22
CA VAL A 210 -8.88 17.25 -12.33
C VAL A 210 -8.60 18.50 -11.48
N VAL A 211 -7.59 18.42 -10.63
CA VAL A 211 -7.12 19.59 -9.88
C VAL A 211 -6.48 20.54 -10.89
N ARG A 212 -7.23 21.59 -11.29
CA ARG A 212 -6.63 22.68 -12.03
C ARG A 212 -5.80 23.49 -11.03
N GLU A 213 -4.49 23.52 -11.20
CA GLU A 213 -3.66 24.55 -10.57
C GLU A 213 -4.27 25.89 -10.96
N ILE A 214 -4.83 26.62 -9.98
CA ILE A 214 -5.14 28.03 -10.16
C ILE A 214 -3.77 28.69 -10.26
N THR A 215 -3.31 28.91 -11.49
CA THR A 215 -2.14 29.74 -11.73
C THR A 215 -2.56 31.13 -11.26
N VAL A 216 -2.16 31.48 -10.04
CA VAL A 216 -2.23 32.87 -9.60
C VAL A 216 -1.22 33.62 -10.48
N VAL A 217 -1.69 34.12 -11.57
CA VAL A 217 -0.92 35.08 -12.38
C VAL A 217 -0.61 36.22 -11.45
N SER A 218 0.63 36.33 -11.02
CA SER A 218 1.15 37.50 -10.34
C SER A 218 1.03 38.66 -11.35
N ALA A 219 -0.07 39.34 -11.31
CA ALA A 219 -0.19 40.63 -11.98
C ALA A 219 0.86 41.53 -11.32
N SER A 220 1.88 41.91 -12.09
CA SER A 220 2.78 42.95 -11.77
C SER A 220 1.96 44.20 -11.43
N SER A 221 2.37 44.86 -10.36
CA SER A 221 1.79 46.06 -9.79
C SER A 221 1.82 47.20 -10.76
N ASP A 222 0.89 47.31 -11.68
CA ASP A 222 0.64 48.59 -12.42
C ASP A 222 -0.70 48.64 -13.16
N ASP A 223 -1.72 47.86 -12.78
CA ASP A 223 -3.08 48.16 -13.22
C ASP A 223 -4.10 47.71 -12.17
N ALA A 224 -4.70 48.72 -11.53
CA ALA A 224 -5.84 48.58 -10.66
C ALA A 224 -7.09 48.36 -11.51
N ASP A 225 -7.46 47.06 -11.72
CA ASP A 225 -8.85 46.64 -11.94
C ASP A 225 -8.90 45.12 -12.15
N VAL A 226 -8.82 44.32 -11.05
CA VAL A 226 -9.16 42.91 -11.10
C VAL A 226 -10.64 42.78 -10.84
N ARG A 227 -11.46 42.69 -11.89
CA ARG A 227 -12.84 42.19 -11.81
C ARG A 227 -12.83 40.69 -11.64
N LEU A 228 -13.13 40.25 -10.42
CA LEU A 228 -13.53 38.85 -10.18
C LEU A 228 -14.89 38.63 -10.85
N ALA A 229 -14.90 37.89 -11.94
CA ALA A 229 -16.12 37.35 -12.52
C ALA A 229 -16.59 36.18 -11.63
N VAL A 230 -17.40 36.47 -10.63
CA VAL A 230 -18.29 35.53 -9.97
C VAL A 230 -19.66 35.73 -10.59
N ASP A 231 -20.09 34.85 -11.46
CA ASP A 231 -21.48 34.74 -11.88
C ASP A 231 -22.34 34.34 -10.66
N GLY A 232 -23.28 35.22 -10.32
CA GLY A 232 -24.23 34.95 -9.21
C GLY A 232 -25.01 36.20 -8.84
N ASN A 233 -26.02 36.51 -9.63
CA ASN A 233 -27.12 37.41 -9.41
C ASN A 233 -27.65 37.44 -7.97
N THR A 234 -27.50 38.58 -7.26
CA THR A 234 -28.52 39.15 -6.38
C THR A 234 -28.14 40.60 -6.02
N GLY A 235 -29.00 41.52 -6.34
CA GLY A 235 -28.92 42.90 -5.89
C GLY A 235 -29.29 43.01 -4.40
N ASN A 236 -28.58 43.80 -3.63
CA ASN A 236 -29.20 44.87 -2.83
C ASN A 236 -28.16 45.80 -2.19
N ASN A 237 -28.56 47.06 -2.01
CA ASN A 237 -27.82 48.16 -1.43
C ASN A 237 -27.43 47.98 0.03
N GLY A 238 -26.21 48.36 0.41
CA GLY A 238 -25.88 48.54 1.84
C GLY A 238 -24.39 48.77 2.12
N GLY A 239 -23.97 49.97 2.35
CA GLY A 239 -22.93 50.35 3.31
C GLY A 239 -21.46 50.21 2.89
N ALA A 240 -20.82 51.30 2.53
CA ALA A 240 -19.39 51.45 2.18
C ALA A 240 -18.39 51.07 3.29
N ASN A 241 -18.81 50.77 4.52
CA ASN A 241 -17.92 50.43 5.64
C ASN A 241 -17.65 48.92 5.80
N SER A 242 -18.49 48.03 5.25
CA SER A 242 -18.28 46.59 5.30
C SER A 242 -17.23 46.12 4.29
N VAL A 243 -17.11 46.83 3.16
CA VAL A 243 -16.17 46.46 2.07
C VAL A 243 -14.71 46.73 2.45
N GLN A 244 -14.42 47.65 3.37
CA GLN A 244 -13.04 47.89 3.83
C GLN A 244 -12.59 46.87 4.89
N GLN A 245 -13.47 46.39 5.72
CA GLN A 245 -13.16 45.33 6.70
C GLN A 245 -12.93 43.96 6.02
N ASP A 246 -13.75 43.59 5.04
CA ASP A 246 -13.56 42.36 4.24
C ASP A 246 -12.25 42.37 3.45
N LYS A 247 -11.90 43.53 2.83
CA LYS A 247 -10.61 43.66 2.12
C LYS A 247 -9.39 43.60 3.03
N GLN A 248 -9.52 43.97 4.29
CA GLN A 248 -8.43 43.88 5.26
C GLN A 248 -8.30 42.47 5.83
N GLN A 249 -9.41 41.77 6.00
CA GLN A 249 -9.47 40.37 6.42
C GLN A 249 -8.96 39.43 5.33
N ASP A 250 -9.33 39.68 4.06
CA ASP A 250 -8.80 38.94 2.90
C ASP A 250 -7.30 39.17 2.70
N LYS A 251 -6.80 40.40 2.90
CA LYS A 251 -5.35 40.68 2.85
C LYS A 251 -4.58 39.98 3.98
N LEU A 252 -5.14 39.89 5.18
CA LEU A 252 -4.57 39.18 6.31
C LEU A 252 -4.57 37.69 6.05
N THR A 253 -5.65 37.10 5.51
CA THR A 253 -5.75 35.70 5.14
C THR A 253 -4.78 35.33 4.02
N VAL A 254 -4.66 36.16 2.97
CA VAL A 254 -3.69 35.98 1.87
C VAL A 254 -2.25 36.17 2.34
N ALA A 255 -1.98 37.08 3.27
CA ALA A 255 -0.66 37.26 3.87
C ALA A 255 -0.30 36.11 4.80
N GLN A 256 -1.26 35.56 5.55
CA GLN A 256 -1.07 34.36 6.36
C GLN A 256 -0.87 33.11 5.50
N LEU A 257 -1.60 32.96 4.39
CA LEU A 257 -1.39 31.89 3.41
C LEU A 257 -0.01 32.01 2.74
N LYS A 258 0.42 33.22 2.34
CA LYS A 258 1.77 33.45 1.79
C LYS A 258 2.89 33.28 2.83
N SER A 259 2.68 33.63 4.09
CA SER A 259 3.68 33.40 5.16
C SER A 259 3.82 31.92 5.52
N ASN A 260 2.76 31.15 5.39
CA ASN A 260 2.80 29.68 5.59
C ASN A 260 3.48 28.96 4.41
N ASP A 261 3.31 29.46 3.18
CA ASP A 261 3.93 28.85 1.99
C ASP A 261 5.45 29.10 1.90
N ASN A 262 5.96 30.14 2.57
CA ASN A 262 7.39 30.52 2.60
C ASN A 262 8.21 29.87 3.74
N ARG A 263 7.61 29.09 4.63
CA ARG A 263 8.36 28.16 5.46
C ARG A 263 8.89 27.06 4.56
N LYS A 264 10.18 27.11 4.21
CA LYS A 264 10.90 25.99 3.54
C LYS A 264 10.44 24.69 4.21
N LYS A 265 9.58 23.90 3.52
CA LYS A 265 9.19 22.58 4.01
C LYS A 265 10.45 21.82 4.36
N ARG A 266 10.65 21.56 5.63
CA ARG A 266 11.80 20.79 6.09
C ARG A 266 11.63 19.37 5.55
N ASN A 267 12.66 18.85 4.89
CA ASN A 267 12.62 17.49 4.34
C ASN A 267 12.26 16.49 5.46
N VAL A 268 11.29 15.63 5.23
CA VAL A 268 10.82 14.62 6.18
C VAL A 268 11.96 13.76 6.72
N LEU A 269 12.93 13.45 5.88
CA LEU A 269 14.11 12.64 6.27
C LEU A 269 15.03 13.31 7.32
N THR A 270 14.88 14.61 7.56
CA THR A 270 15.69 15.34 8.56
C THR A 270 15.10 15.31 9.96
N TYR A 271 13.89 14.77 10.15
CA TYR A 271 13.32 14.64 11.49
C TYR A 271 13.95 13.48 12.25
N ALA A 272 14.25 13.73 13.54
CA ALA A 272 14.88 12.76 14.42
C ALA A 272 14.00 11.50 14.55
N GLY A 273 14.53 10.33 14.22
CA GLY A 273 13.82 9.04 14.29
C GLY A 273 13.23 8.57 12.96
N VAL A 274 13.08 9.42 11.92
CA VAL A 274 12.53 8.99 10.62
C VAL A 274 13.45 7.99 9.93
N ILE A 275 14.75 8.29 9.78
CA ILE A 275 15.68 7.37 9.12
C ILE A 275 15.74 6.00 9.81
N PRO A 276 15.92 5.90 11.15
CA PRO A 276 15.85 4.61 11.84
C PRO A 276 14.52 3.89 11.60
N LEU A 277 13.39 4.58 11.60
CA LEU A 277 12.08 3.98 11.32
C LEU A 277 12.02 3.38 9.90
N LEU A 278 12.52 4.10 8.89
CA LEU A 278 12.58 3.59 7.51
C LEU A 278 13.47 2.35 7.42
N MET A 279 14.61 2.32 8.12
CA MET A 279 15.48 1.14 8.19
C MET A 279 14.79 -0.05 8.85
N VAL A 280 13.99 0.16 9.90
CA VAL A 280 13.14 -0.89 10.48
C VAL A 280 12.22 -1.46 9.40
N PHE A 281 11.52 -0.59 8.65
CA PHE A 281 10.57 -1.06 7.62
C PHE A 281 11.25 -1.75 6.45
N ILE A 282 12.44 -1.31 6.02
CA ILE A 282 13.22 -2.03 4.99
C ILE A 282 13.52 -3.45 5.48
N VAL A 283 14.18 -3.58 6.63
CA VAL A 283 14.66 -4.88 7.11
C VAL A 283 13.49 -5.79 7.54
N PHE A 284 12.45 -5.22 8.14
CA PHE A 284 11.24 -5.96 8.50
C PHE A 284 10.50 -6.50 7.27
N ASN A 285 10.34 -5.71 6.19
CA ASN A 285 9.67 -6.19 4.99
C ASN A 285 10.51 -7.19 4.18
N MET A 286 11.85 -7.22 4.33
CA MET A 286 12.67 -8.31 3.81
C MET A 286 12.20 -9.68 4.33
N SER A 287 11.73 -9.75 5.59
CA SER A 287 11.31 -11.00 6.21
C SER A 287 10.10 -11.64 5.54
N PHE A 288 9.15 -10.86 5.04
CA PHE A 288 7.94 -11.41 4.40
C PHE A 288 8.26 -12.08 3.07
N THR A 289 8.98 -11.40 2.19
CA THR A 289 9.36 -11.99 0.90
C THR A 289 10.37 -13.11 1.06
N ALA A 290 11.21 -13.06 2.11
CA ALA A 290 12.06 -14.16 2.49
C ALA A 290 11.22 -15.36 2.95
N PHE A 291 10.20 -15.14 3.77
CA PHE A 291 9.28 -16.20 4.22
C PHE A 291 8.54 -16.83 3.03
N ASP A 292 7.92 -16.00 2.16
CA ASP A 292 7.18 -16.48 0.98
C ASP A 292 8.06 -17.34 0.07
N THR A 293 9.28 -16.88 -0.20
CA THR A 293 10.22 -17.56 -1.11
C THR A 293 10.79 -18.82 -0.47
N SER A 294 11.17 -18.78 0.81
CA SER A 294 11.68 -19.95 1.54
C SER A 294 10.62 -21.01 1.71
N MET A 295 9.37 -20.60 2.07
CA MET A 295 8.24 -21.52 2.19
C MET A 295 7.93 -22.19 0.85
N THR A 296 7.99 -21.44 -0.26
CA THR A 296 7.84 -21.99 -1.60
C THR A 296 8.88 -23.08 -1.87
N ALA A 297 10.14 -22.85 -1.51
CA ALA A 297 11.22 -23.83 -1.71
C ALA A 297 11.04 -25.08 -0.82
N VAL A 298 10.63 -24.91 0.42
CA VAL A 298 10.34 -26.03 1.36
C VAL A 298 9.19 -26.87 0.84
N MET A 299 8.06 -26.23 0.44
CA MET A 299 6.90 -26.97 -0.09
C MET A 299 7.25 -27.73 -1.36
N LYS A 300 8.06 -27.11 -2.26
CA LYS A 300 8.56 -27.80 -3.47
C LYS A 300 9.44 -28.99 -3.12
N ALA A 301 10.36 -28.86 -2.15
CA ALA A 301 11.22 -29.96 -1.71
C ALA A 301 10.45 -31.13 -1.08
N LEU A 302 9.32 -30.83 -0.42
CA LEU A 302 8.41 -31.82 0.15
C LEU A 302 7.40 -32.40 -0.86
N HIS A 303 7.38 -31.93 -2.10
CA HIS A 303 6.36 -32.27 -3.12
C HIS A 303 4.92 -31.94 -2.69
N LEU A 304 4.74 -30.84 -1.94
CA LEU A 304 3.47 -30.38 -1.38
C LEU A 304 3.07 -29.01 -1.94
N ASP A 305 3.39 -28.74 -3.22
CA ASP A 305 3.12 -27.47 -3.90
C ASP A 305 1.65 -27.01 -3.79
N SER A 306 0.71 -27.97 -3.77
CA SER A 306 -0.73 -27.68 -3.64
C SER A 306 -1.11 -27.09 -2.28
N LEU A 307 -0.32 -27.32 -1.23
CA LEU A 307 -0.56 -26.78 0.12
C LEU A 307 0.14 -25.44 0.36
N LEU A 308 1.04 -25.02 -0.52
CA LEU A 308 1.78 -23.77 -0.39
C LEU A 308 0.85 -22.58 -0.14
N GLY A 309 -0.21 -22.43 -0.94
CA GLY A 309 -1.15 -21.33 -0.80
C GLY A 309 -1.83 -21.28 0.57
N VAL A 310 -2.18 -22.47 1.11
CA VAL A 310 -2.78 -22.57 2.45
C VAL A 310 -1.77 -22.14 3.52
N GLN A 311 -0.53 -22.60 3.41
CA GLN A 311 0.52 -22.28 4.37
C GLN A 311 0.81 -20.76 4.39
N LEU A 312 0.98 -20.13 3.23
CA LEU A 312 1.18 -18.67 3.15
C LEU A 312 -0.03 -17.87 3.68
N ALA A 313 -1.24 -18.40 3.49
CA ALA A 313 -2.44 -17.75 3.99
C ALA A 313 -2.54 -17.74 5.52
N MET A 314 -1.96 -18.71 6.23
CA MET A 314 -2.06 -18.79 7.69
C MET A 314 -1.44 -17.58 8.38
N LEU A 315 -0.28 -17.11 7.91
CA LEU A 315 0.34 -15.88 8.40
C LEU A 315 -0.55 -14.65 8.16
N ALA A 316 -1.13 -14.54 6.96
CA ALA A 316 -1.99 -13.44 6.58
C ALA A 316 -3.33 -13.45 7.34
N VAL A 317 -3.93 -14.62 7.58
CA VAL A 317 -5.12 -14.78 8.44
C VAL A 317 -4.81 -14.34 9.87
N GLY A 318 -3.66 -14.71 10.41
CA GLY A 318 -3.18 -14.22 11.71
C GLY A 318 -3.09 -12.70 11.73
N SER A 319 -2.52 -12.08 10.71
CA SER A 319 -2.40 -10.62 10.59
C SER A 319 -3.76 -9.91 10.54
N CYS A 320 -4.72 -10.48 9.80
CA CYS A 320 -6.08 -9.96 9.74
C CYS A 320 -6.78 -10.02 11.11
N ILE A 321 -6.69 -11.15 11.81
CA ILE A 321 -7.23 -11.29 13.18
C ILE A 321 -6.54 -10.30 14.12
N GLY A 322 -5.22 -10.17 14.02
CA GLY A 322 -4.43 -9.21 14.80
C GLY A 322 -4.87 -7.76 14.59
N ALA A 323 -5.11 -7.36 13.34
CA ALA A 323 -5.62 -6.03 13.02
C ALA A 323 -6.97 -5.74 13.69
N LEU A 324 -7.89 -6.72 13.71
CA LEU A 324 -9.19 -6.59 14.34
C LEU A 324 -9.08 -6.51 15.88
N VAL A 325 -8.20 -7.32 16.49
CA VAL A 325 -8.07 -7.40 17.96
C VAL A 325 -7.30 -6.21 18.52
N PHE A 326 -6.18 -5.83 17.90
CA PHE A 326 -5.32 -4.75 18.41
C PHE A 326 -5.66 -3.38 17.84
N GLY A 327 -6.26 -3.30 16.65
CA GLY A 327 -6.69 -2.04 16.03
C GLY A 327 -7.74 -1.27 16.82
N THR A 328 -8.47 -1.96 17.69
CA THR A 328 -9.49 -1.36 18.58
C THR A 328 -8.95 -0.98 19.96
N ARG A 329 -7.70 -1.32 20.29
CA ARG A 329 -7.11 -1.08 21.62
C ARG A 329 -6.11 0.06 21.57
N GLU A 330 -6.34 1.09 22.36
CA GLU A 330 -5.33 2.11 22.62
C GLU A 330 -4.28 1.57 23.60
N LEU A 331 -3.13 1.20 23.08
CA LEU A 331 -2.01 0.78 23.90
C LEU A 331 -1.39 1.99 24.58
N LYS A 332 -1.32 1.99 25.93
CA LYS A 332 -0.66 3.03 26.72
C LYS A 332 0.86 2.89 26.66
N GLY A 333 1.59 4.00 26.50
CA GLY A 333 3.06 4.02 26.53
C GLY A 333 3.70 4.42 25.20
N SER A 334 5.02 4.25 25.08
CA SER A 334 5.79 4.64 23.91
C SER A 334 5.50 3.73 22.71
N ARG A 335 5.18 4.32 21.57
CA ARG A 335 4.92 3.59 20.31
C ARG A 335 6.14 2.79 19.84
N TRP A 336 7.35 3.32 20.07
CA TRP A 336 8.60 2.61 19.83
C TRP A 336 8.72 1.32 20.66
N CYS A 337 8.37 1.38 21.96
CA CYS A 337 8.42 0.19 22.82
C CYS A 337 7.43 -0.88 22.33
N HIS A 338 6.23 -0.50 21.92
CA HIS A 338 5.25 -1.44 21.37
C HIS A 338 5.81 -2.10 20.10
N MET A 339 6.35 -1.30 19.18
CA MET A 339 6.96 -1.82 17.93
C MET A 339 8.11 -2.80 18.23
N ILE A 340 9.01 -2.47 19.15
CA ILE A 340 10.11 -3.36 19.56
C ILE A 340 9.57 -4.67 20.14
N THR A 341 8.54 -4.58 21.00
CA THR A 341 7.92 -5.78 21.61
C THR A 341 7.30 -6.68 20.53
N PHE A 342 6.56 -6.11 19.59
CA PHE A 342 5.96 -6.88 18.50
C PHE A 342 7.01 -7.47 17.56
N LEU A 343 8.08 -6.74 17.23
CA LEU A 343 9.22 -7.28 16.46
C LEU A 343 9.89 -8.46 17.20
N ALA A 344 10.06 -8.37 18.51
CA ALA A 344 10.61 -9.47 19.30
C ALA A 344 9.70 -10.71 19.27
N ILE A 345 8.37 -10.53 19.40
CA ILE A 345 7.41 -11.64 19.33
C ILE A 345 7.46 -12.29 17.93
N ILE A 346 7.48 -11.49 16.85
CA ILE A 346 7.58 -12.01 15.47
C ILE A 346 8.89 -12.75 15.26
N THR A 347 10.00 -12.25 15.81
CA THR A 347 11.31 -12.94 15.74
C THR A 347 11.22 -14.33 16.34
N VAL A 348 10.66 -14.43 17.56
CA VAL A 348 10.45 -15.72 18.24
C VAL A 348 9.49 -16.61 17.42
N GLY A 349 8.42 -16.03 16.88
CA GLY A 349 7.45 -16.76 16.07
C GLY A 349 8.09 -17.39 14.82
N PHE A 350 8.82 -16.61 14.01
CA PHE A 350 9.53 -17.14 12.84
C PHE A 350 10.64 -18.12 13.22
N PHE A 351 11.31 -17.94 14.36
CA PHE A 351 12.27 -18.91 14.87
C PHE A 351 11.61 -20.26 15.20
N ILE A 352 10.43 -20.25 15.83
CA ILE A 352 9.68 -21.47 16.12
C ILE A 352 9.18 -22.13 14.82
N ILE A 353 8.69 -21.36 13.86
CA ILE A 353 8.29 -21.88 12.54
C ILE A 353 9.48 -22.60 11.89
N HIS A 354 10.68 -22.00 11.92
CA HIS A 354 11.90 -22.63 11.44
C HIS A 354 12.21 -23.96 12.17
N MET A 355 12.00 -24.04 13.48
CA MET A 355 12.22 -25.28 14.26
C MET A 355 11.16 -26.35 13.99
N CYS A 356 9.97 -25.96 13.51
CA CYS A 356 8.84 -26.87 13.27
C CYS A 356 8.77 -27.42 11.83
N GLN A 357 9.82 -27.30 11.01
CA GLN A 357 9.84 -27.67 9.58
C GLN A 357 9.37 -29.12 9.28
N GLY A 358 9.48 -30.02 10.22
CA GLY A 358 9.00 -31.40 10.06
C GLY A 358 7.49 -31.59 10.25
N ASN A 359 6.74 -30.55 10.65
CA ASN A 359 5.31 -30.65 10.97
C ASN A 359 4.54 -29.43 10.47
N LEU A 360 3.91 -29.56 9.29
CA LEU A 360 3.16 -28.47 8.64
C LEU A 360 2.02 -27.91 9.49
N ILE A 361 1.35 -28.72 10.31
CA ILE A 361 0.26 -28.27 11.17
C ILE A 361 0.82 -27.34 12.25
N MET A 362 1.92 -27.72 12.88
CA MET A 362 2.59 -26.88 13.88
C MET A 362 3.11 -25.58 13.25
N MET A 363 3.71 -25.65 12.06
CA MET A 363 4.13 -24.45 11.31
C MET A 363 2.93 -23.52 11.11
N GLY A 364 1.81 -24.01 10.58
CA GLY A 364 0.62 -23.20 10.34
C GLY A 364 0.03 -22.59 11.60
N VAL A 365 0.01 -23.31 12.72
CA VAL A 365 -0.43 -22.74 14.02
C VAL A 365 0.47 -21.58 14.43
N PHE A 366 1.80 -21.74 14.33
CA PHE A 366 2.73 -20.67 14.68
C PHE A 366 2.74 -19.53 13.66
N GLU A 367 2.42 -19.78 12.40
CA GLU A 367 2.20 -18.73 11.38
C GLU A 367 1.02 -17.84 11.77
N ILE A 368 -0.12 -18.42 12.17
CA ILE A 368 -1.28 -17.66 12.65
C ILE A 368 -0.90 -16.84 13.89
N LEU A 369 -0.24 -17.46 14.88
CA LEU A 369 0.17 -16.77 16.11
C LEU A 369 1.17 -15.64 15.84
N THR A 370 2.14 -15.85 14.95
CA THR A 370 3.10 -14.82 14.53
C THR A 370 2.39 -13.70 13.78
N GLY A 371 1.49 -14.06 12.88
CA GLY A 371 0.66 -13.15 12.12
C GLY A 371 -0.11 -12.16 12.98
N LEU A 372 -0.64 -12.58 14.13
CA LEU A 372 -1.41 -11.71 15.06
C LEU A 372 -0.68 -10.40 15.40
N THR A 373 0.63 -10.37 15.37
CA THR A 373 1.43 -9.19 15.75
C THR A 373 1.95 -8.37 14.56
N VAL A 374 1.86 -8.88 13.35
CA VAL A 374 2.36 -8.23 12.12
C VAL A 374 1.70 -6.88 11.89
N SER A 375 0.36 -6.85 11.86
CA SER A 375 -0.41 -5.61 11.68
C SER A 375 -0.13 -4.57 12.76
N SER A 376 0.20 -5.02 13.98
CA SER A 376 0.54 -4.14 15.11
C SER A 376 1.90 -3.45 14.92
N VAL A 377 2.87 -4.07 14.24
CA VAL A 377 4.14 -3.42 13.85
C VAL A 377 3.88 -2.31 12.85
N PHE A 378 3.09 -2.56 11.79
CA PHE A 378 2.72 -1.53 10.81
C PHE A 378 1.96 -0.37 11.46
N ALA A 379 0.98 -0.66 12.32
CA ALA A 379 0.22 0.35 13.03
C ALA A 379 1.11 1.20 13.95
N SER A 380 2.00 0.56 14.74
CA SER A 380 2.94 1.25 15.62
C SER A 380 3.90 2.14 14.83
N GLY A 381 4.44 1.67 13.71
CA GLY A 381 5.35 2.43 12.86
C GLY A 381 4.67 3.65 12.22
N ASN A 382 3.45 3.50 11.73
CA ASN A 382 2.66 4.63 11.21
C ASN A 382 2.35 5.66 12.30
N LEU A 383 2.07 5.22 13.53
CA LEU A 383 1.88 6.12 14.67
C LEU A 383 3.18 6.82 15.09
N VAL A 384 4.31 6.12 15.07
CA VAL A 384 5.64 6.73 15.28
C VAL A 384 5.91 7.82 14.24
N MET A 385 5.60 7.58 12.95
CA MET A 385 5.72 8.59 11.91
C MET A 385 4.84 9.80 12.22
N LYS A 386 3.59 9.57 12.59
CA LYS A 386 2.63 10.63 12.95
C LYS A 386 3.10 11.48 14.14
N GLU A 387 3.73 10.87 15.15
CA GLU A 387 4.28 11.58 16.31
C GLU A 387 5.58 12.31 16.01
N THR A 388 6.30 11.92 14.95
CA THR A 388 7.65 12.43 14.63
C THR A 388 7.62 13.60 13.67
N VAL A 389 6.65 13.64 12.73
CA VAL A 389 6.58 14.68 11.70
C VAL A 389 5.34 15.57 11.87
N PRO A 390 5.40 16.86 11.46
CA PRO A 390 4.23 17.74 11.46
C PRO A 390 3.11 17.21 10.54
N GLU A 391 1.87 17.56 10.82
CA GLU A 391 0.69 17.13 10.04
C GLU A 391 0.83 17.45 8.54
N GLU A 392 1.43 18.58 8.18
CA GLU A 392 1.68 19.02 6.81
C GLU A 392 2.63 18.08 6.04
N SER A 393 3.49 17.35 6.72
CA SER A 393 4.47 16.42 6.17
C SER A 393 4.14 14.94 6.41
N LEU A 394 3.01 14.66 7.09
CA LEU A 394 2.63 13.30 7.46
C LEU A 394 2.40 12.40 6.23
N THR A 395 1.72 12.92 5.20
CA THR A 395 1.47 12.16 3.96
C THR A 395 2.77 11.76 3.28
N GLU A 396 3.75 12.67 3.23
CA GLU A 396 5.09 12.38 2.69
C GLU A 396 5.81 11.34 3.56
N GLY A 397 5.72 11.46 4.89
CA GLY A 397 6.31 10.49 5.82
C GLY A 397 5.76 9.08 5.64
N LEU A 398 4.44 8.94 5.54
CA LEU A 398 3.78 7.64 5.32
C LEU A 398 4.11 7.06 3.93
N ALA A 399 4.27 7.91 2.91
CA ALA A 399 4.74 7.47 1.60
C ALA A 399 6.16 6.92 1.66
N TRP A 400 7.07 7.55 2.44
CA TRP A 400 8.42 7.03 2.68
C TRP A 400 8.40 5.67 3.40
N VAL A 401 7.51 5.46 4.39
CA VAL A 401 7.34 4.16 5.07
C VAL A 401 6.92 3.08 4.05
N SER A 402 5.96 3.39 3.20
CA SER A 402 5.52 2.46 2.15
C SER A 402 6.64 2.14 1.16
N THR A 403 7.39 3.16 0.72
CA THR A 403 8.55 2.99 -0.17
C THR A 403 9.63 2.12 0.47
N ALA A 404 9.95 2.36 1.76
CA ALA A 404 10.91 1.56 2.52
C ALA A 404 10.47 0.08 2.57
N GLY A 405 9.17 -0.18 2.82
CA GLY A 405 8.63 -1.54 2.78
C GLY A 405 8.82 -2.21 1.41
N THR A 406 8.55 -1.49 0.33
CA THR A 406 8.71 -2.01 -1.04
C THR A 406 10.18 -2.30 -1.37
N ILE A 407 11.10 -1.42 -0.97
CA ILE A 407 12.55 -1.64 -1.10
C ILE A 407 12.96 -2.90 -0.32
N GLY A 408 12.48 -3.04 0.92
CA GLY A 408 12.74 -4.22 1.75
C GLY A 408 12.26 -5.50 1.08
N ALA A 409 11.02 -5.53 0.59
CA ALA A 409 10.48 -6.68 -0.12
C ALA A 409 11.34 -7.09 -1.33
N SER A 410 11.86 -6.11 -2.09
CA SER A 410 12.74 -6.38 -3.23
C SER A 410 14.06 -7.05 -2.80
N PHE A 411 14.72 -6.50 -1.78
CA PHE A 411 15.96 -7.08 -1.25
C PHE A 411 15.73 -8.45 -0.61
N GLY A 412 14.59 -8.65 0.05
CA GLY A 412 14.20 -9.94 0.63
C GLY A 412 14.11 -11.05 -0.43
N SER A 413 13.39 -10.80 -1.52
CA SER A 413 13.29 -11.75 -2.65
C SER A 413 14.66 -12.09 -3.26
N MET A 414 15.48 -11.06 -3.48
CA MET A 414 16.82 -11.24 -4.05
C MET A 414 17.73 -12.06 -3.14
N THR A 415 17.84 -11.68 -1.87
CA THR A 415 18.74 -12.35 -0.93
C THR A 415 18.33 -13.80 -0.67
N THR A 416 17.02 -14.06 -0.59
CA THR A 416 16.51 -15.42 -0.41
C THR A 416 16.73 -16.28 -1.65
N GLY A 417 16.53 -15.71 -2.85
CA GLY A 417 16.81 -16.42 -4.09
C GLY A 417 18.28 -16.88 -4.17
N ILE A 418 19.23 -15.96 -3.87
CA ILE A 418 20.66 -16.26 -3.83
C ILE A 418 20.96 -17.35 -2.77
N MET A 419 20.34 -17.23 -1.58
CA MET A 419 20.54 -18.20 -0.50
C MET A 419 20.09 -19.62 -0.91
N LEU A 420 18.96 -19.73 -1.58
CA LEU A 420 18.37 -21.02 -2.01
C LEU A 420 19.17 -21.73 -3.11
N ASP A 421 19.93 -21.01 -3.93
CA ASP A 421 20.81 -21.64 -4.93
C ASP A 421 22.12 -22.21 -4.33
N HIS A 422 22.49 -21.78 -3.11
CA HIS A 422 23.74 -22.20 -2.46
C HIS A 422 23.50 -23.09 -1.24
N PHE A 423 22.30 -23.04 -0.65
CA PHE A 423 21.97 -23.73 0.59
C PHE A 423 20.61 -24.45 0.45
N SER A 424 20.35 -25.38 1.37
CA SER A 424 19.07 -26.10 1.40
C SER A 424 17.88 -25.19 1.74
N PRO A 425 16.66 -25.53 1.30
CA PRO A 425 15.43 -24.82 1.64
C PRO A 425 15.23 -24.64 3.15
N ASP A 426 15.63 -25.62 3.94
CA ASP A 426 15.51 -25.59 5.40
C ASP A 426 16.33 -24.45 6.02
N ILE A 427 17.55 -24.23 5.51
CA ILE A 427 18.41 -23.14 5.97
C ILE A 427 17.82 -21.78 5.56
N SER A 428 17.16 -21.69 4.40
CA SER A 428 16.58 -20.42 3.93
C SER A 428 15.48 -19.89 4.85
N LEU A 429 14.76 -20.76 5.55
CA LEU A 429 13.77 -20.38 6.58
C LEU A 429 14.39 -19.70 7.82
N MET A 430 15.71 -19.62 7.93
CA MET A 430 16.37 -18.77 8.92
C MET A 430 16.27 -17.28 8.56
N LEU A 431 16.21 -16.92 7.28
CA LEU A 431 16.22 -15.52 6.86
C LEU A 431 15.07 -14.68 7.45
N PRO A 432 13.81 -15.14 7.50
CA PRO A 432 12.71 -14.38 8.09
C PRO A 432 13.00 -13.90 9.51
N TRP A 433 13.39 -14.81 10.43
CA TRP A 433 13.64 -14.40 11.81
C TRP A 433 14.93 -13.59 11.96
N ILE A 434 15.98 -13.84 11.15
CA ILE A 434 17.21 -13.05 11.13
C ILE A 434 16.91 -11.60 10.73
N PHE A 435 16.11 -11.38 9.68
CA PHE A 435 15.75 -10.04 9.24
C PHE A 435 14.91 -9.32 10.29
N VAL A 436 13.89 -9.97 10.89
CA VAL A 436 13.12 -9.32 11.95
C VAL A 436 14.02 -8.99 13.15
N LEU A 437 14.89 -9.89 13.57
CA LEU A 437 15.86 -9.64 14.64
C LEU A 437 16.78 -8.45 14.31
N ALA A 438 17.29 -8.39 13.07
CA ALA A 438 18.14 -7.30 12.59
C ALA A 438 17.43 -5.95 12.51
N SER A 439 16.10 -5.91 12.49
CA SER A 439 15.33 -4.66 12.53
C SER A 439 15.25 -4.04 13.93
N ILE A 440 15.40 -4.84 14.99
CA ILE A 440 15.28 -4.39 16.40
C ILE A 440 16.33 -3.34 16.77
N PRO A 441 17.63 -3.48 16.45
CA PRO A 441 18.62 -2.44 16.71
C PRO A 441 18.25 -1.07 16.12
N PHE A 442 17.71 -1.02 14.91
CA PHE A 442 17.25 0.23 14.29
C PHE A 442 16.08 0.83 15.06
N ALA A 443 15.15 0.00 15.54
CA ALA A 443 14.04 0.46 16.38
C ALA A 443 14.52 1.02 17.72
N LEU A 444 15.51 0.40 18.34
CA LEU A 444 16.16 0.89 19.58
C LEU A 444 16.89 2.23 19.36
N ILE A 445 17.60 2.37 18.24
CA ILE A 445 18.25 3.63 17.85
C ILE A 445 17.20 4.72 17.67
N GLY A 446 16.11 4.43 16.92
CA GLY A 446 15.03 5.38 16.71
C GLY A 446 14.38 5.84 18.01
N TRP A 447 14.11 4.91 18.92
CA TRP A 447 13.60 5.21 20.25
C TRP A 447 14.54 6.10 21.07
N ALA A 448 15.84 5.78 21.09
CA ALA A 448 16.84 6.55 21.82
C ALA A 448 17.00 7.98 21.27
N VAL A 449 17.02 8.14 19.94
CA VAL A 449 17.14 9.43 19.27
C VAL A 449 15.90 10.29 19.53
N THR A 450 14.71 9.73 19.43
CA THR A 450 13.44 10.45 19.66
C THR A 450 13.32 10.90 21.11
N ARG A 451 13.72 10.07 22.10
CA ARG A 451 13.73 10.48 23.52
C ARG A 451 14.67 11.65 23.80
N ARG A 452 15.86 11.66 23.19
CA ARG A 452 16.83 12.75 23.37
C ARG A 452 16.32 14.06 22.79
N SER A 453 15.64 14.03 21.65
CA SER A 453 15.09 15.25 21.03
C SER A 453 13.97 15.87 21.88
N VAL A 454 13.14 15.08 22.53
CA VAL A 454 12.09 15.57 23.44
C VAL A 454 12.71 16.20 24.70
N SER A 455 13.75 15.59 25.29
CA SER A 455 14.42 16.11 26.49
C SER A 455 15.23 17.39 26.27
N LEU A 456 15.56 17.75 25.02
CA LEU A 456 16.24 19.00 24.67
C LEU A 456 15.27 20.18 24.44
N HIS A 457 13.98 19.90 24.33
CA HIS A 457 12.93 20.90 24.07
C HIS A 457 11.96 21.08 25.25
N SER A 458 12.11 20.26 26.30
CA SER A 458 11.48 20.39 27.61
C SER A 458 12.40 21.12 28.61
#